data_6d817cd261c9e56420797e3388e53d1c
#
_entry.id   6d817cd261c9e56420797e3388e53d1c
#
_cell.length_a   1.000
_cell.length_b   1.000
_cell.length_c   1.000
_cell.angle_alpha   90.00
_cell.angle_beta   90.00
_cell.angle_gamma   90.00
#
_symmetry.space_group_name_H-M   'P 1'
#
loop_
_entity.id
_entity.type
_entity.pdbx_description
1 polymer ?
#
loop_
_entity_poly.entity_id
_entity_poly.type
_entity_poly.pdbx_seq_one_letter_code
_entity_poly.pdbx_strand_id
1 'polypeptide(L)'
;MASDPTFTEQAWRSYGIVLAWPLFFYTFFYNPHQIWVIWGILLTFVIIPVFVLFHGKRYCSWICGCGGLAETFGDRWRHLAPKGKTSVKWEWMNLAVLIFASVVTVLVLIKDFYGVFYGVADWGVSIYRIYADIWLVGILPVTLYPFLGGKVWCRYWCPLAKMMHLQSKWFSKWKLSKFKIVPNDKCIGCYECSRNCQVGIDVMSYALKQYVLDNETSSCIGCGICVTVCPMDTLSFGASA
;
A
#
# COMPACT_ATOMS: atom_id res chain seq x y z
N MET A 1 14.91 31.80 17.01
CA MET A 1 13.49 31.40 17.06
C MET A 1 12.99 31.46 15.64
N ALA A 2 12.88 30.32 14.96
CA ALA A 2 12.17 30.28 13.69
C ALA A 2 10.70 30.55 14.00
N SER A 3 10.09 31.53 13.34
CA SER A 3 8.66 31.81 13.46
C SER A 3 7.91 30.50 13.15
N ASP A 4 7.02 30.07 14.05
CA ASP A 4 6.19 28.90 13.79
C ASP A 4 5.46 29.09 12.47
N PRO A 5 5.61 28.17 11.52
CA PRO A 5 4.96 28.29 10.23
C PRO A 5 3.46 28.34 10.39
N THR A 6 2.82 29.28 9.72
CA THR A 6 1.37 29.41 9.80
C THR A 6 0.66 28.19 9.21
N PHE A 7 -0.57 27.92 9.64
CA PHE A 7 -1.39 26.83 9.10
C PHE A 7 -1.51 26.92 7.57
N THR A 8 -1.68 28.14 7.05
CA THR A 8 -1.83 28.40 5.62
C THR A 8 -0.56 28.11 4.80
N GLU A 9 0.63 28.39 5.35
CA GLU A 9 1.91 28.08 4.70
C GLU A 9 2.15 26.56 4.57
N GLN A 10 1.52 25.77 5.44
CA GLN A 10 1.64 24.33 5.45
C GLN A 10 0.42 23.58 4.84
N ALA A 11 -0.47 24.29 4.14
CA ALA A 11 -1.69 23.70 3.56
C ALA A 11 -1.39 22.53 2.58
N TRP A 12 -0.19 22.49 1.97
CA TRP A 12 0.27 21.39 1.13
C TRP A 12 0.30 20.03 1.85
N ARG A 13 0.36 20.01 3.19
CA ARG A 13 0.34 18.78 4.00
C ARG A 13 -0.99 18.03 3.92
N SER A 14 -2.05 18.70 3.46
CA SER A 14 -3.35 18.05 3.18
C SER A 14 -3.23 16.93 2.14
N TYR A 15 -2.27 17.00 1.23
CA TYR A 15 -1.97 15.91 0.28
C TYR A 15 -1.53 14.60 0.96
N GLY A 16 -1.24 14.62 2.23
CA GLY A 16 -0.93 13.43 3.02
C GLY A 16 -2.02 12.37 3.01
N ILE A 17 -3.27 12.71 2.69
CA ILE A 17 -4.34 11.72 2.51
C ILE A 17 -4.04 10.78 1.32
N VAL A 18 -3.36 11.28 0.29
CA VAL A 18 -3.00 10.52 -0.92
C VAL A 18 -1.68 9.78 -0.74
N LEU A 19 -0.81 10.29 0.14
CA LEU A 19 0.54 9.80 0.41
C LEU A 19 0.74 9.63 1.92
N ALA A 20 -0.09 8.76 2.53
CA ALA A 20 -0.18 8.61 3.97
C ALA A 20 1.09 8.00 4.60
N TRP A 21 1.23 8.21 5.94
CA TRP A 21 2.24 7.51 6.73
C TRP A 21 2.11 5.98 6.55
N PRO A 22 3.16 5.21 6.49
CA PRO A 22 4.58 5.56 6.66
C PRO A 22 5.32 5.94 5.36
N LEU A 23 4.61 6.13 4.25
CA LEU A 23 5.24 6.40 2.95
C LEU A 23 5.94 7.77 2.93
N PHE A 24 5.21 8.84 3.24
CA PHE A 24 5.74 10.21 3.33
C PHE A 24 5.59 10.75 4.76
N PHE A 25 6.25 10.10 5.72
CA PHE A 25 6.13 10.43 7.14
C PHE A 25 6.50 11.89 7.47
N TYR A 26 7.46 12.46 6.76
CA TYR A 26 7.89 13.84 6.97
C TYR A 26 6.81 14.86 6.60
N THR A 27 5.82 14.50 5.80
CA THR A 27 4.66 15.34 5.53
C THR A 27 3.91 15.71 6.80
N PHE A 28 3.87 14.81 7.77
CA PHE A 28 3.13 15.02 9.01
C PHE A 28 4.03 15.37 10.21
N PHE A 29 5.23 14.79 10.26
CA PHE A 29 6.05 14.78 11.48
C PHE A 29 7.36 15.57 11.38
N TYR A 30 7.71 16.15 10.24
CA TYR A 30 8.93 16.94 10.10
C TYR A 30 8.61 18.45 10.18
N ASN A 31 9.01 19.10 11.29
CA ASN A 31 8.75 20.51 11.61
C ASN A 31 7.28 20.94 11.33
N PRO A 32 6.27 20.24 11.86
CA PRO A 32 4.87 20.51 11.56
C PRO A 32 4.26 21.52 12.53
N HIS A 33 3.24 22.24 12.06
CA HIS A 33 2.26 22.84 12.97
C HIS A 33 1.46 21.72 13.68
N GLN A 34 1.08 21.93 14.95
CA GLN A 34 0.44 20.90 15.79
C GLN A 34 -0.78 20.22 15.15
N ILE A 35 -1.58 20.97 14.39
CA ILE A 35 -2.77 20.45 13.69
C ILE A 35 -2.38 19.35 12.70
N TRP A 36 -1.24 19.47 12.02
CA TRP A 36 -0.81 18.48 11.04
C TRP A 36 -0.31 17.18 11.68
N VAL A 37 0.23 17.24 12.88
CA VAL A 37 0.56 16.03 13.67
C VAL A 37 -0.71 15.29 14.05
N ILE A 38 -1.71 16.01 14.57
CA ILE A 38 -3.01 15.42 14.92
C ILE A 38 -3.66 14.80 13.69
N TRP A 39 -3.65 15.51 12.57
CA TRP A 39 -4.15 14.98 11.29
C TRP A 39 -3.43 13.72 10.85
N GLY A 40 -2.11 13.68 10.91
CA GLY A 40 -1.30 12.50 10.56
C GLY A 40 -1.61 11.29 11.45
N ILE A 41 -1.76 11.51 12.76
CA ILE A 41 -2.14 10.46 13.72
C ILE A 41 -3.56 9.96 13.43
N LEU A 42 -4.53 10.86 13.25
CA LEU A 42 -5.91 10.52 12.94
C LEU A 42 -6.00 9.71 11.63
N LEU A 43 -5.33 10.16 10.58
CA LEU A 43 -5.31 9.48 9.30
C LEU A 43 -4.72 8.07 9.43
N THR A 44 -3.59 7.93 10.11
CA THR A 44 -2.84 6.67 10.19
C THR A 44 -3.52 5.64 11.09
N PHE A 45 -4.02 6.06 12.26
CA PHE A 45 -4.51 5.14 13.29
C PHE A 45 -6.03 5.01 13.35
N VAL A 46 -6.79 5.89 12.69
CA VAL A 46 -8.25 5.83 12.65
C VAL A 46 -8.75 5.66 11.22
N ILE A 47 -8.48 6.60 10.33
CA ILE A 47 -9.08 6.62 8.98
C ILE A 47 -8.61 5.43 8.15
N ILE A 48 -7.29 5.18 8.06
CA ILE A 48 -6.77 4.04 7.29
C ILE A 48 -7.22 2.69 7.86
N PRO A 49 -7.11 2.40 9.17
CA PRO A 49 -7.62 1.15 9.72
C PRO A 49 -9.11 0.93 9.49
N VAL A 50 -9.95 1.95 9.66
CA VAL A 50 -11.39 1.87 9.36
C VAL A 50 -11.61 1.59 7.88
N PHE A 51 -10.90 2.28 6.98
CA PHE A 51 -10.96 2.01 5.55
C PHE A 51 -10.55 0.57 5.22
N VAL A 52 -9.46 0.08 5.80
CA VAL A 52 -8.96 -1.29 5.62
C VAL A 52 -9.96 -2.33 6.14
N LEU A 53 -10.65 -2.04 7.23
CA LEU A 53 -11.69 -2.91 7.79
C LEU A 53 -12.81 -3.20 6.78
N PHE A 54 -13.29 -2.15 6.09
CA PHE A 54 -14.41 -2.25 5.15
C PHE A 54 -13.98 -2.66 3.73
N HIS A 55 -12.86 -2.12 3.27
CA HIS A 55 -12.45 -2.19 1.86
C HIS A 55 -11.14 -2.95 1.62
N GLY A 56 -10.50 -3.49 2.67
CA GLY A 56 -9.19 -4.12 2.55
C GLY A 56 -8.13 -3.12 2.06
N LYS A 57 -7.23 -3.55 1.21
CA LYS A 57 -6.15 -2.71 0.67
C LYS A 57 -6.55 -1.87 -0.56
N ARG A 58 -7.83 -1.62 -0.79
CA ARG A 58 -8.31 -0.81 -1.93
C ARG A 58 -7.80 0.63 -1.94
N TYR A 59 -7.37 1.13 -0.80
CA TYR A 59 -6.68 2.42 -0.72
C TYR A 59 -5.57 2.57 -1.76
N CYS A 60 -4.80 1.50 -2.02
CA CYS A 60 -3.73 1.49 -3.02
C CYS A 60 -4.23 1.68 -4.46
N SER A 61 -5.48 1.33 -4.77
CA SER A 61 -6.08 1.51 -6.09
C SER A 61 -6.96 2.75 -6.20
N TRP A 62 -7.59 3.18 -5.11
CA TRP A 62 -8.61 4.21 -5.16
C TRP A 62 -8.12 5.60 -4.74
N ILE A 63 -7.17 5.68 -3.81
CA ILE A 63 -6.80 6.94 -3.16
C ILE A 63 -5.31 7.24 -3.35
N CYS A 64 -4.44 6.23 -3.24
CA CYS A 64 -3.00 6.43 -3.23
C CYS A 64 -2.48 6.93 -4.58
N GLY A 65 -1.73 8.06 -4.58
CA GLY A 65 -1.15 8.63 -5.78
C GLY A 65 -0.15 7.72 -6.49
N CYS A 66 0.70 6.99 -5.74
CA CYS A 66 1.61 6.00 -6.32
C CYS A 66 0.86 4.85 -6.97
N GLY A 67 -0.28 4.43 -6.38
CA GLY A 67 -1.15 3.42 -6.95
C GLY A 67 -1.81 3.87 -8.23
N GLY A 68 -2.29 5.12 -8.28
CA GLY A 68 -2.85 5.74 -9.48
C GLY A 68 -1.83 5.84 -10.62
N LEU A 69 -0.59 6.25 -10.31
CA LEU A 69 0.51 6.27 -11.29
C LEU A 69 0.75 4.87 -11.88
N ALA A 70 0.78 3.84 -11.03
CA ALA A 70 0.98 2.46 -11.47
C ALA A 70 -0.18 1.93 -12.33
N GLU A 71 -1.41 2.39 -12.09
CA GLU A 71 -2.60 2.01 -12.86
C GLU A 71 -2.76 2.79 -14.16
N THR A 72 -2.15 3.96 -14.29
CA THR A 72 -2.16 4.73 -15.55
C THR A 72 -0.99 4.33 -16.45
N PHE A 73 0.24 4.53 -16.00
CA PHE A 73 1.44 4.24 -16.79
C PHE A 73 1.80 2.75 -16.83
N GLY A 74 1.58 2.02 -15.75
CA GLY A 74 1.94 0.60 -15.61
C GLY A 74 0.88 -0.39 -16.11
N ASP A 75 -0.33 0.04 -16.41
CA ASP A 75 -1.45 -0.86 -16.73
C ASP A 75 -1.19 -1.75 -17.95
N ARG A 76 -0.52 -1.22 -18.98
CA ARG A 76 -0.14 -1.97 -20.17
C ARG A 76 0.65 -3.26 -19.85
N TRP A 77 1.44 -3.24 -18.79
CA TRP A 77 2.33 -4.36 -18.40
C TRP A 77 1.80 -5.18 -17.21
N ARG A 78 0.55 -4.98 -16.78
CA ARG A 78 -0.03 -5.69 -15.63
C ARG A 78 0.07 -7.22 -15.72
N HIS A 79 0.01 -7.77 -16.91
CA HIS A 79 0.10 -9.21 -17.17
C HIS A 79 1.50 -9.79 -16.90
N LEU A 80 2.54 -8.96 -16.88
CA LEU A 80 3.94 -9.35 -16.61
C LEU A 80 4.23 -9.46 -15.09
N ALA A 81 3.29 -9.12 -14.22
CA ALA A 81 3.48 -9.25 -12.78
C ALA A 81 3.88 -10.68 -12.40
N PRO A 82 5.06 -10.88 -11.76
CA PRO A 82 5.58 -12.20 -11.47
C PRO A 82 4.65 -12.98 -10.55
N LYS A 83 4.38 -14.24 -10.91
CA LYS A 83 3.51 -15.16 -10.18
C LYS A 83 4.36 -16.27 -9.54
N GLY A 84 3.85 -16.85 -8.46
CA GLY A 84 4.49 -17.99 -7.82
C GLY A 84 5.16 -17.69 -6.47
N LYS A 85 5.63 -18.76 -5.82
CA LYS A 85 6.13 -18.72 -4.44
C LYS A 85 7.37 -17.83 -4.26
N THR A 86 8.27 -17.79 -5.24
CA THR A 86 9.48 -16.96 -5.18
C THR A 86 9.13 -15.48 -5.14
N SER A 87 8.14 -15.05 -5.94
CA SER A 87 7.70 -13.66 -5.97
C SER A 87 7.07 -13.24 -4.65
N VAL A 88 6.27 -14.12 -4.02
CA VAL A 88 5.70 -13.88 -2.69
C VAL A 88 6.79 -13.77 -1.63
N LYS A 89 7.86 -14.58 -1.74
CA LYS A 89 9.00 -14.49 -0.82
C LYS A 89 9.67 -13.11 -0.83
N TRP A 90 9.77 -12.45 -1.97
CA TRP A 90 10.38 -11.12 -2.08
C TRP A 90 9.53 -10.00 -1.44
N GLU A 91 8.28 -10.24 -1.13
CA GLU A 91 7.40 -9.27 -0.44
C GLU A 91 7.86 -8.94 1.00
N TRP A 92 8.86 -9.66 1.56
CA TRP A 92 9.46 -9.29 2.85
C TRP A 92 10.18 -7.95 2.82
N MET A 93 10.66 -7.52 1.64
CA MET A 93 11.36 -6.24 1.47
C MET A 93 10.51 -5.05 1.91
N ASN A 94 9.18 -5.12 1.74
CA ASN A 94 8.26 -4.13 2.28
C ASN A 94 8.38 -3.94 3.80
N LEU A 95 8.66 -5.03 4.52
CA LEU A 95 8.83 -4.98 5.97
C LEU A 95 10.09 -4.23 6.36
N ALA A 96 11.18 -4.43 5.61
CA ALA A 96 12.44 -3.72 5.88
C ALA A 96 12.27 -2.20 5.69
N VAL A 97 11.59 -1.79 4.60
CA VAL A 97 11.29 -0.36 4.37
C VAL A 97 10.34 0.20 5.42
N LEU A 98 9.35 -0.59 5.86
CA LEU A 98 8.42 -0.18 6.94
C LEU A 98 9.14 0.03 8.26
N ILE A 99 10.05 -0.88 8.64
CA ILE A 99 10.84 -0.75 9.87
C ILE A 99 11.73 0.49 9.77
N PHE A 100 12.41 0.69 8.65
CA PHE A 100 13.25 1.86 8.44
C PHE A 100 12.44 3.17 8.54
N ALA A 101 11.31 3.28 7.85
CA ALA A 101 10.42 4.44 7.92
C ALA A 101 9.91 4.69 9.35
N SER A 102 9.58 3.63 10.09
CA SER A 102 9.11 3.74 11.48
C SER A 102 10.21 4.22 12.41
N VAL A 103 11.42 3.70 12.28
CA VAL A 103 12.59 4.13 13.08
C VAL A 103 12.89 5.61 12.82
N VAL A 104 12.95 6.03 11.57
CA VAL A 104 13.22 7.44 11.22
C VAL A 104 12.08 8.34 11.73
N THR A 105 10.82 7.91 11.64
CA THR A 105 9.68 8.66 12.22
C THR A 105 9.85 8.87 13.73
N VAL A 106 10.23 7.82 14.46
CA VAL A 106 10.46 7.91 15.91
C VAL A 106 11.62 8.87 16.23
N LEU A 107 12.72 8.80 15.47
CA LEU A 107 13.86 9.73 15.63
C LEU A 107 13.45 11.19 15.38
N VAL A 108 12.61 11.45 14.36
CA VAL A 108 12.09 12.79 14.08
C VAL A 108 11.20 13.27 15.21
N LEU A 109 10.32 12.43 15.75
CA LEU A 109 9.49 12.78 16.90
C LEU A 109 10.33 13.07 18.16
N ILE A 110 11.35 12.25 18.44
CA ILE A 110 12.27 12.50 19.55
C ILE A 110 13.00 13.83 19.38
N LYS A 111 13.48 14.13 18.16
CA LYS A 111 14.08 15.43 17.84
C LYS A 111 13.12 16.59 18.15
N ASP A 112 11.87 16.50 17.68
CA ASP A 112 10.90 17.59 17.77
C ASP A 112 10.40 17.80 19.21
N PHE A 113 10.25 16.73 20.01
CA PHE A 113 9.77 16.82 21.39
C PHE A 113 10.86 17.06 22.44
N TYR A 114 12.01 16.42 22.26
CA TYR A 114 13.09 16.45 23.29
C TYR A 114 14.31 17.25 22.87
N GLY A 115 14.40 17.68 21.61
CA GLY A 115 15.54 18.45 21.14
C GLY A 115 16.87 17.67 21.08
N VAL A 116 16.81 16.35 20.91
CA VAL A 116 17.99 15.46 20.88
C VAL A 116 18.13 14.80 19.53
N PHE A 117 19.33 14.40 19.14
CA PHE A 117 19.64 13.67 17.89
C PHE A 117 19.33 14.43 16.58
N TYR A 118 19.45 15.76 16.57
CA TYR A 118 19.18 16.58 15.36
C TYR A 118 19.87 16.04 14.10
N GLY A 119 21.20 15.79 14.16
CA GLY A 119 21.97 15.35 13.00
C GLY A 119 21.56 13.98 12.49
N VAL A 120 21.23 13.05 13.40
CA VAL A 120 20.82 11.67 13.02
C VAL A 120 19.44 11.66 12.39
N ALA A 121 18.50 12.42 12.94
CA ALA A 121 17.15 12.52 12.40
C ALA A 121 17.13 13.16 11.00
N ASP A 122 17.85 14.27 10.83
CA ASP A 122 17.92 14.97 9.53
C ASP A 122 18.64 14.14 8.46
N TRP A 123 19.69 13.42 8.84
CA TRP A 123 20.36 12.48 7.97
C TRP A 123 19.45 11.32 7.56
N GLY A 124 18.70 10.74 8.52
CA GLY A 124 17.72 9.69 8.27
C GLY A 124 16.63 10.12 7.30
N VAL A 125 16.07 11.33 7.48
CA VAL A 125 15.09 11.91 6.55
C VAL A 125 15.69 12.11 5.17
N SER A 126 16.91 12.62 5.07
CA SER A 126 17.60 12.86 3.79
C SER A 126 17.83 11.56 3.03
N ILE A 127 18.29 10.52 3.71
CA ILE A 127 18.46 9.18 3.12
C ILE A 127 17.11 8.65 2.65
N TYR A 128 16.08 8.71 3.50
CA TYR A 128 14.75 8.22 3.12
C TYR A 128 14.24 8.93 1.86
N ARG A 129 14.33 10.26 1.79
CA ARG A 129 13.90 11.04 0.62
C ARG A 129 14.65 10.67 -0.65
N ILE A 130 15.96 10.50 -0.59
CA ILE A 130 16.74 10.14 -1.76
C ILE A 130 16.46 8.69 -2.19
N TYR A 131 16.57 7.74 -1.29
CA TYR A 131 16.49 6.32 -1.65
C TYR A 131 15.07 5.80 -1.73
N ALA A 132 14.20 6.14 -0.79
CA ALA A 132 12.82 5.67 -0.83
C ALA A 132 11.97 6.46 -1.82
N ASP A 133 11.93 7.80 -1.72
CA ASP A 133 10.99 8.58 -2.54
C ASP A 133 11.46 8.74 -3.98
N ILE A 134 12.72 9.09 -4.22
CA ILE A 134 13.21 9.32 -5.59
C ILE A 134 13.50 7.99 -6.29
N TRP A 135 14.32 7.13 -5.68
CA TRP A 135 14.74 5.88 -6.33
C TRP A 135 13.68 4.79 -6.29
N LEU A 136 13.20 4.41 -5.10
CA LEU A 136 12.28 3.27 -4.95
C LEU A 136 10.84 3.59 -5.34
N VAL A 137 10.35 4.81 -5.18
CA VAL A 137 8.99 5.22 -5.60
C VAL A 137 8.97 5.69 -7.05
N GLY A 138 9.92 6.54 -7.44
CA GLY A 138 9.94 7.21 -8.72
C GLY A 138 10.64 6.41 -9.82
N ILE A 139 11.97 6.30 -9.77
CA ILE A 139 12.78 5.85 -10.89
C ILE A 139 12.67 4.34 -11.12
N LEU A 140 12.97 3.53 -10.10
CA LEU A 140 13.04 2.08 -10.24
C LEU A 140 11.71 1.42 -10.67
N PRO A 141 10.56 1.75 -10.06
CA PRO A 141 9.32 1.12 -10.47
C PRO A 141 8.94 1.42 -11.91
N VAL A 142 9.09 2.68 -12.34
CA VAL A 142 8.75 3.09 -13.71
C VAL A 142 9.62 2.37 -14.73
N THR A 143 10.92 2.25 -14.47
CA THR A 143 11.84 1.49 -15.36
C THR A 143 11.58 -0.01 -15.33
N LEU A 144 11.04 -0.55 -14.24
CA LEU A 144 10.75 -1.99 -14.10
C LEU A 144 9.35 -2.38 -14.55
N TYR A 145 8.44 -1.45 -14.87
CA TYR A 145 7.09 -1.78 -15.35
C TYR A 145 7.09 -2.75 -16.53
N PRO A 146 7.94 -2.57 -17.56
CA PRO A 146 7.99 -3.50 -18.71
C PRO A 146 8.43 -4.92 -18.36
N PHE A 147 9.02 -5.15 -17.21
CA PHE A 147 9.60 -6.44 -16.80
C PHE A 147 8.82 -7.11 -15.68
N LEU A 148 8.34 -6.33 -14.70
CA LEU A 148 7.76 -6.82 -13.46
C LEU A 148 6.30 -6.37 -13.23
N GLY A 149 5.71 -5.66 -14.18
CA GLY A 149 4.34 -5.16 -14.10
C GLY A 149 4.19 -3.86 -13.32
N GLY A 150 3.02 -3.22 -13.44
CA GLY A 150 2.79 -1.86 -12.93
C GLY A 150 2.81 -1.69 -11.42
N LYS A 151 2.55 -2.72 -10.64
CA LYS A 151 2.46 -2.64 -9.16
C LYS A 151 3.73 -3.09 -8.43
N VAL A 152 4.91 -3.03 -9.08
CA VAL A 152 6.20 -3.43 -8.50
C VAL A 152 6.46 -2.74 -7.17
N TRP A 153 6.35 -1.42 -7.13
CA TRP A 153 6.52 -0.62 -5.91
C TRP A 153 5.56 -1.06 -4.81
N CYS A 154 4.27 -1.10 -5.10
CA CYS A 154 3.23 -1.45 -4.13
C CYS A 154 3.43 -2.85 -3.55
N ARG A 155 3.99 -3.76 -4.35
CA ARG A 155 4.19 -5.15 -3.96
C ARG A 155 5.45 -5.37 -3.13
N TYR A 156 6.59 -4.79 -3.54
CA TYR A 156 7.90 -5.18 -3.00
C TYR A 156 8.51 -4.16 -2.05
N TRP A 157 8.19 -2.87 -2.17
CA TRP A 157 8.92 -1.84 -1.42
C TRP A 157 8.03 -0.86 -0.67
N CYS A 158 6.73 -0.82 -0.94
CA CYS A 158 5.85 0.16 -0.31
C CYS A 158 5.58 -0.16 1.18
N PRO A 159 6.02 0.68 2.12
CA PRO A 159 5.80 0.46 3.55
C PRO A 159 4.33 0.61 3.94
N LEU A 160 3.59 1.50 3.28
CA LEU A 160 2.15 1.70 3.50
C LEU A 160 1.35 0.45 3.09
N ALA A 161 1.69 -0.17 1.96
CA ALA A 161 1.05 -1.40 1.51
C ALA A 161 1.29 -2.55 2.51
N LYS A 162 2.48 -2.61 3.12
CA LYS A 162 2.78 -3.61 4.16
C LYS A 162 2.01 -3.34 5.44
N MET A 163 1.94 -2.10 5.88
CA MET A 163 1.16 -1.72 7.06
C MET A 163 -0.32 -2.12 6.90
N MET A 164 -0.94 -1.74 5.78
CA MET A 164 -2.33 -2.13 5.48
C MET A 164 -2.50 -3.65 5.35
N HIS A 165 -1.51 -4.37 4.83
CA HIS A 165 -1.55 -5.82 4.78
C HIS A 165 -1.55 -6.44 6.18
N LEU A 166 -0.72 -5.95 7.09
CA LEU A 166 -0.70 -6.43 8.48
C LEU A 166 -2.02 -6.13 9.20
N GLN A 167 -2.55 -4.92 9.04
CA GLN A 167 -3.85 -4.53 9.60
C GLN A 167 -4.98 -5.41 9.04
N SER A 168 -5.03 -5.60 7.72
CA SER A 168 -6.07 -6.40 7.07
C SER A 168 -5.99 -7.87 7.48
N LYS A 169 -4.78 -8.42 7.59
CA LYS A 169 -4.56 -9.79 8.12
C LYS A 169 -5.03 -9.92 9.56
N TRP A 170 -4.76 -8.93 10.39
CA TRP A 170 -5.22 -8.89 11.77
C TRP A 170 -6.75 -8.83 11.86
N PHE A 171 -7.39 -7.95 11.08
CA PHE A 171 -8.86 -7.87 11.03
C PHE A 171 -9.50 -9.15 10.46
N SER A 172 -8.89 -9.79 9.46
CA SER A 172 -9.38 -11.09 8.95
C SER A 172 -9.32 -12.18 10.01
N LYS A 173 -8.23 -12.26 10.79
CA LYS A 173 -8.09 -13.20 11.88
C LYS A 173 -9.20 -13.05 12.93
N TRP A 174 -9.64 -11.81 13.18
CA TRP A 174 -10.74 -11.53 14.10
C TRP A 174 -12.13 -11.56 13.43
N LYS A 175 -12.20 -12.00 12.14
CA LYS A 175 -13.43 -12.03 11.33
C LYS A 175 -14.13 -10.67 11.20
N LEU A 176 -13.40 -9.59 11.38
CA LEU A 176 -13.91 -8.22 11.25
C LEU A 176 -13.81 -7.68 9.81
N SER A 177 -12.90 -8.21 8.99
CA SER A 177 -12.69 -7.77 7.61
C SER A 177 -13.90 -8.09 6.74
N LYS A 178 -14.41 -7.06 6.07
CA LYS A 178 -15.53 -7.18 5.12
C LYS A 178 -15.08 -7.44 3.67
N PHE A 179 -13.79 -7.33 3.40
CA PHE A 179 -13.25 -7.54 2.07
C PHE A 179 -13.07 -9.02 1.75
N LYS A 180 -13.80 -9.49 0.74
CA LYS A 180 -13.68 -10.87 0.21
C LYS A 180 -13.98 -10.88 -1.28
N ILE A 181 -13.33 -11.76 -2.04
CA ILE A 181 -13.71 -12.13 -3.41
C ILE A 181 -14.12 -13.62 -3.36
N VAL A 182 -15.35 -13.88 -3.72
CA VAL A 182 -15.96 -15.21 -3.61
C VAL A 182 -16.08 -15.81 -5.01
N PRO A 183 -15.54 -17.00 -5.24
CA PRO A 183 -15.75 -17.74 -6.48
C PRO A 183 -17.08 -18.50 -6.45
N ASN A 184 -17.63 -18.74 -7.65
CA ASN A 184 -18.71 -19.69 -7.87
C ASN A 184 -18.18 -20.92 -8.66
N ASP A 185 -19.04 -21.90 -8.90
CA ASP A 185 -18.72 -23.18 -9.57
C ASP A 185 -18.51 -23.11 -11.08
N LYS A 186 -18.69 -21.93 -11.70
CA LYS A 186 -18.64 -21.76 -13.17
C LYS A 186 -17.22 -21.60 -13.73
N CYS A 187 -16.16 -21.82 -12.94
CA CYS A 187 -14.80 -21.62 -13.40
C CYS A 187 -14.36 -22.64 -14.44
N ILE A 188 -14.01 -22.16 -15.63
CA ILE A 188 -13.53 -23.00 -16.75
C ILE A 188 -11.99 -23.09 -16.83
N GLY A 189 -11.25 -22.48 -15.90
CA GLY A 189 -9.79 -22.54 -15.89
C GLY A 189 -9.08 -21.75 -17.00
N CYS A 190 -9.68 -20.69 -17.54
CA CYS A 190 -9.13 -19.91 -18.67
C CYS A 190 -7.89 -19.07 -18.34
N TYR A 191 -7.51 -18.93 -17.06
CA TYR A 191 -6.35 -18.18 -16.56
C TYR A 191 -6.42 -16.65 -16.70
N GLU A 192 -7.45 -16.05 -17.28
CA GLU A 192 -7.52 -14.61 -17.52
C GLU A 192 -7.49 -13.78 -16.24
N CYS A 193 -8.14 -14.22 -15.18
CA CYS A 193 -8.11 -13.55 -13.86
C CYS A 193 -6.68 -13.51 -13.25
N SER A 194 -5.93 -14.61 -13.35
CA SER A 194 -4.54 -14.68 -12.89
C SER A 194 -3.61 -13.88 -13.79
N ARG A 195 -3.79 -13.96 -15.11
CA ARG A 195 -2.99 -13.23 -16.10
C ARG A 195 -3.07 -11.73 -15.89
N ASN A 196 -4.26 -11.20 -15.66
CA ASN A 196 -4.50 -9.77 -15.48
C ASN A 196 -4.31 -9.28 -14.05
N CYS A 197 -3.92 -10.12 -13.10
CA CYS A 197 -3.67 -9.70 -11.73
C CYS A 197 -2.43 -8.82 -11.61
N GLN A 198 -2.62 -7.54 -11.27
CA GLN A 198 -1.55 -6.54 -11.17
C GLN A 198 -0.50 -6.85 -10.09
N VAL A 199 -0.89 -7.57 -9.05
CA VAL A 199 0.00 -8.00 -7.96
C VAL A 199 0.45 -9.45 -8.08
N GLY A 200 0.18 -10.09 -9.23
CA GLY A 200 0.69 -11.42 -9.55
C GLY A 200 0.16 -12.54 -8.67
N ILE A 201 -1.09 -12.46 -8.20
CA ILE A 201 -1.75 -13.56 -7.48
C ILE A 201 -2.27 -14.57 -8.51
N ASP A 202 -2.11 -15.84 -8.21
CA ASP A 202 -2.75 -16.91 -8.99
C ASP A 202 -4.22 -17.07 -8.57
N VAL A 203 -5.06 -16.15 -9.07
CA VAL A 203 -6.49 -16.07 -8.71
C VAL A 203 -7.26 -17.30 -9.21
N MET A 204 -6.85 -17.88 -10.37
CA MET A 204 -7.49 -19.06 -10.92
C MET A 204 -7.40 -20.25 -9.96
N SER A 205 -6.29 -20.42 -9.27
CA SER A 205 -6.14 -21.51 -8.29
C SER A 205 -7.12 -21.40 -7.11
N TYR A 206 -7.46 -20.17 -6.70
CA TYR A 206 -8.50 -19.92 -5.70
C TYR A 206 -9.90 -20.24 -6.27
N ALA A 207 -10.18 -19.80 -7.50
CA ALA A 207 -11.47 -20.03 -8.15
C ALA A 207 -11.75 -21.52 -8.37
N LEU A 208 -10.78 -22.28 -8.87
CA LEU A 208 -10.91 -23.73 -9.09
C LEU A 208 -11.12 -24.52 -7.80
N LYS A 209 -10.48 -24.08 -6.71
CA LYS A 209 -10.61 -24.73 -5.39
C LYS A 209 -11.78 -24.22 -4.57
N GLN A 210 -12.56 -23.29 -5.08
CA GLN A 210 -13.66 -22.64 -4.38
C GLN A 210 -13.22 -21.96 -3.08
N TYR A 211 -11.96 -21.47 -3.02
CA TYR A 211 -11.44 -20.75 -1.87
C TYR A 211 -11.71 -19.26 -2.00
N VAL A 212 -12.17 -18.66 -0.91
CA VAL A 212 -12.34 -17.22 -0.81
C VAL A 212 -10.97 -16.53 -0.88
N LEU A 213 -10.86 -15.56 -1.76
CA LEU A 213 -9.68 -14.70 -1.84
C LEU A 213 -9.85 -13.50 -0.92
N ASP A 214 -9.15 -13.50 0.18
CA ASP A 214 -9.13 -12.42 1.18
C ASP A 214 -7.70 -11.92 1.47
N ASN A 215 -7.56 -11.04 2.43
CA ASN A 215 -6.26 -10.50 2.84
C ASN A 215 -5.55 -11.35 3.92
N GLU A 216 -6.12 -12.41 4.39
CA GLU A 216 -5.46 -13.40 5.24
C GLU A 216 -4.58 -14.33 4.39
N THR A 217 -5.13 -14.79 3.28
CA THR A 217 -4.51 -15.79 2.39
C THR A 217 -3.71 -15.16 1.27
N SER A 218 -3.90 -13.87 0.97
CA SER A 218 -3.26 -13.22 -0.17
C SER A 218 -2.88 -11.76 0.06
N SER A 219 -1.97 -11.26 -0.78
CA SER A 219 -1.61 -9.83 -0.84
C SER A 219 -2.57 -9.00 -1.72
N CYS A 220 -3.80 -9.45 -1.92
CA CYS A 220 -4.78 -8.78 -2.79
C CYS A 220 -5.00 -7.32 -2.42
N ILE A 221 -4.96 -6.43 -3.42
CA ILE A 221 -5.23 -5.00 -3.27
C ILE A 221 -6.69 -4.62 -3.56
N GLY A 222 -7.53 -5.58 -3.95
CA GLY A 222 -8.94 -5.35 -4.19
C GLY A 222 -9.28 -4.51 -5.42
N CYS A 223 -8.40 -4.42 -6.42
CA CYS A 223 -8.64 -3.61 -7.63
C CYS A 223 -9.86 -4.06 -8.46
N GLY A 224 -10.27 -5.32 -8.35
CA GLY A 224 -11.46 -5.85 -9.04
C GLY A 224 -11.25 -6.33 -10.47
N ILE A 225 -10.06 -6.15 -11.05
CA ILE A 225 -9.78 -6.55 -12.43
C ILE A 225 -10.11 -8.03 -12.68
N CYS A 226 -9.76 -8.92 -11.75
CA CYS A 226 -10.08 -10.34 -11.88
C CYS A 226 -11.57 -10.65 -11.96
N VAL A 227 -12.41 -9.80 -11.35
CA VAL A 227 -13.87 -9.89 -11.42
C VAL A 227 -14.35 -9.43 -12.80
N THR A 228 -13.84 -8.30 -13.30
CA THR A 228 -14.29 -7.70 -14.57
C THR A 228 -13.82 -8.44 -15.81
N VAL A 229 -12.63 -9.08 -15.76
CA VAL A 229 -12.09 -9.83 -16.92
C VAL A 229 -12.56 -11.29 -16.98
N CYS A 230 -13.34 -11.74 -16.01
CA CYS A 230 -13.82 -13.11 -15.96
C CYS A 230 -14.96 -13.32 -16.98
N PRO A 231 -14.78 -14.13 -18.05
CA PRO A 231 -15.81 -14.30 -19.07
C PRO A 231 -17.03 -15.08 -18.58
N MET A 232 -16.88 -15.79 -17.45
CA MET A 232 -17.94 -16.64 -16.86
C MET A 232 -18.56 -16.04 -15.61
N ASP A 233 -18.22 -14.79 -15.27
CA ASP A 233 -18.68 -14.12 -14.02
C ASP A 233 -18.50 -15.00 -12.76
N THR A 234 -17.39 -15.74 -12.76
CA THR A 234 -17.08 -16.68 -11.66
C THR A 234 -16.77 -15.97 -10.35
N LEU A 235 -16.19 -14.78 -10.42
CA LEU A 235 -15.70 -14.05 -9.26
C LEU A 235 -16.62 -12.87 -8.94
N SER A 236 -16.96 -12.73 -7.67
CA SER A 236 -17.75 -11.59 -7.19
C SER A 236 -17.18 -11.03 -5.89
N PHE A 237 -17.39 -9.73 -5.65
CA PHE A 237 -17.12 -9.18 -4.33
C PHE A 237 -18.19 -9.68 -3.37
N GLY A 238 -17.77 -10.49 -2.38
CA GLY A 238 -18.66 -10.94 -1.33
C GLY A 238 -19.00 -9.80 -0.37
N ALA A 239 -20.30 -9.62 -0.11
CA ALA A 239 -20.71 -8.96 1.12
C ALA A 239 -20.35 -9.86 2.30
N SER A 240 -19.82 -9.31 3.40
CA SER A 240 -19.75 -10.06 4.66
C SER A 240 -21.18 -10.40 5.09
N ALA A 241 -21.49 -11.68 5.13
CA ALA A 241 -22.67 -12.11 5.87
C ALA A 241 -22.52 -11.72 7.35
#